data_f4374693e3fa5cfa44d9e861ee9f4db5
#
_entry.id   f4374693e3fa5cfa44d9e861ee9f4db5
#
_cell.length_a   1.000
_cell.length_b   1.000
_cell.length_c   1.000
_cell.angle_alpha   90.00
_cell.angle_beta   90.00
_cell.angle_gamma   90.00
#
_symmetry.space_group_name_H-M   'P 1'
#
loop_
_entity.id
_entity.type
_entity.pdbx_description
1 polymer ?
#
loop_
_entity_poly.entity_id
_entity_poly.type
_entity_poly.pdbx_seq_one_letter_code
_entity_poly.pdbx_strand_id
1 'polypeptide(L)'
;KDIKYSVDSWKDFFYVHTNENALDNQILRCKHSNIDQLEVFIPKKDETIIGGLTFLDSYIIRAEVSDAIPKILVRKLDTNIEEEIIISKERIGSPGVSLVQKDTNTTKVWISWESLATPGKIYEYDIVSKEKKLVKEEEIPSGHNSDLYLVERVKAKSHDGRMIPITLVRKKDTPLDGSSKLLL
;
A
#
# COMPACT_ATOMS: atom_id res chain seq x y z
N LYS A 1 -5.15 -17.22 22.05
CA LYS A 1 -4.62 -16.75 20.77
C LYS A 1 -4.76 -15.24 20.78
N ASP A 2 -3.65 -14.52 20.60
CA ASP A 2 -3.61 -13.08 20.81
C ASP A 2 -4.40 -12.34 19.74
N ILE A 3 -5.56 -11.80 20.13
CA ILE A 3 -6.29 -10.85 19.28
C ILE A 3 -5.59 -9.51 19.40
N LYS A 4 -5.26 -8.93 18.24
CA LYS A 4 -4.70 -7.59 18.11
C LYS A 4 -5.76 -6.68 17.50
N TYR A 5 -5.82 -5.46 17.99
CA TYR A 5 -6.70 -4.45 17.41
C TYR A 5 -6.15 -3.04 17.59
N SER A 6 -6.55 -2.16 16.72
CA SER A 6 -6.43 -0.70 16.87
C SER A 6 -7.75 -0.05 16.50
N VAL A 7 -7.99 1.15 17.02
CA VAL A 7 -9.24 1.88 16.81
C VAL A 7 -8.92 3.27 16.32
N ASP A 8 -9.52 3.64 15.19
CA ASP A 8 -9.57 4.99 14.67
C ASP A 8 -10.96 5.57 14.86
N SER A 9 -11.05 6.88 15.14
CA SER A 9 -12.31 7.61 15.25
C SER A 9 -12.40 8.60 14.10
N TRP A 10 -13.47 8.50 13.29
CA TRP A 10 -13.72 9.41 12.19
C TRP A 10 -15.20 9.67 11.99
N LYS A 11 -15.60 10.95 11.99
CA LYS A 11 -16.99 11.39 11.96
C LYS A 11 -17.80 10.68 13.07
N ASP A 12 -18.89 10.01 12.72
CA ASP A 12 -19.79 9.37 13.67
C ASP A 12 -19.42 7.92 13.99
N PHE A 13 -18.26 7.44 13.54
CA PHE A 13 -17.88 6.03 13.60
C PHE A 13 -16.53 5.80 14.28
N PHE A 14 -16.44 4.68 14.99
CA PHE A 14 -15.20 4.00 15.28
C PHE A 14 -14.92 2.96 14.20
N TYR A 15 -13.65 2.87 13.78
CA TYR A 15 -13.15 1.85 12.85
C TYR A 15 -12.16 0.98 13.61
N VAL A 16 -12.46 -0.31 13.69
CA VAL A 16 -11.66 -1.29 14.45
C VAL A 16 -10.91 -2.17 13.47
N HIS A 17 -9.60 -1.97 13.38
CA HIS A 17 -8.70 -2.82 12.62
C HIS A 17 -8.29 -3.99 13.49
N THR A 18 -8.59 -5.24 13.10
CA THR A 18 -8.40 -6.40 13.95
C THR A 18 -8.07 -7.68 13.17
N ASN A 19 -7.33 -8.58 13.82
CA ASN A 19 -7.10 -9.94 13.35
C ASN A 19 -8.12 -10.96 13.92
N GLU A 20 -9.14 -10.50 14.63
CA GLU A 20 -10.19 -11.39 15.15
C GLU A 20 -10.95 -12.04 13.99
N ASN A 21 -10.97 -13.37 13.95
CA ASN A 21 -11.53 -14.18 12.85
C ASN A 21 -10.99 -13.84 11.45
N ALA A 22 -9.83 -13.16 11.38
CA ALA A 22 -9.22 -12.63 10.15
C ALA A 22 -7.69 -12.64 10.26
N LEU A 23 -7.02 -13.71 9.83
CA LEU A 23 -5.57 -13.87 9.97
C LEU A 23 -4.78 -12.64 9.45
N ASP A 24 -5.18 -12.12 8.30
CA ASP A 24 -4.58 -10.99 7.61
C ASP A 24 -5.36 -9.68 7.82
N ASN A 25 -6.07 -9.59 8.94
CA ASN A 25 -6.90 -8.48 9.40
C ASN A 25 -8.19 -8.26 8.61
N GLN A 26 -9.05 -7.49 9.21
CA GLN A 26 -10.27 -6.89 8.67
C GLN A 26 -10.53 -5.57 9.38
N ILE A 27 -11.46 -4.77 8.86
CA ILE A 27 -11.90 -3.55 9.51
C ILE A 27 -13.38 -3.66 9.80
N LEU A 28 -13.71 -3.58 11.08
CA LEU A 28 -15.08 -3.45 11.57
C LEU A 28 -15.36 -1.97 11.81
N ARG A 29 -16.63 -1.59 11.91
CA ARG A 29 -17.01 -0.25 12.38
C ARG A 29 -18.27 -0.31 13.23
N CYS A 30 -18.44 0.68 14.11
CA CYS A 30 -19.66 0.95 14.81
C CYS A 30 -19.88 2.45 14.96
N LYS A 31 -21.12 2.86 15.20
CA LYS A 31 -21.43 4.26 15.53
C LYS A 31 -20.93 4.58 16.94
N HIS A 32 -20.48 5.82 17.17
CA HIS A 32 -20.14 6.29 18.52
C HIS A 32 -21.31 6.14 19.51
N SER A 33 -22.54 6.26 19.02
CA SER A 33 -23.75 6.10 19.83
C SER A 33 -24.14 4.65 20.13
N ASN A 34 -23.51 3.67 19.46
CA ASN A 34 -23.84 2.25 19.63
C ASN A 34 -22.60 1.37 19.38
N ILE A 35 -21.73 1.30 20.38
CA ILE A 35 -20.46 0.55 20.30
C ILE A 35 -20.62 -0.97 20.30
N ASP A 36 -21.76 -1.48 20.74
CA ASP A 36 -22.02 -2.91 20.80
C ASP A 36 -22.42 -3.49 19.44
N GLN A 37 -22.74 -2.64 18.47
CA GLN A 37 -23.15 -3.06 17.14
C GLN A 37 -22.03 -2.87 16.13
N LEU A 38 -21.06 -3.77 16.17
CA LEU A 38 -19.97 -3.84 15.17
C LEU A 38 -20.49 -4.47 13.87
N GLU A 39 -20.20 -3.82 12.75
CA GLU A 39 -20.43 -4.34 11.40
C GLU A 39 -19.12 -4.43 10.61
N VAL A 40 -19.06 -5.35 9.66
CA VAL A 40 -17.88 -5.47 8.77
C VAL A 40 -17.88 -4.29 7.79
N PHE A 41 -16.83 -3.47 7.87
CA PHE A 41 -16.61 -2.35 6.93
C PHE A 41 -15.70 -2.74 5.78
N ILE A 42 -14.54 -3.34 6.05
CA ILE A 42 -13.65 -3.96 5.09
C ILE A 42 -13.49 -5.43 5.48
N PRO A 43 -14.04 -6.37 4.71
CA PRO A 43 -13.93 -7.78 5.01
C PRO A 43 -12.49 -8.28 4.82
N LYS A 44 -12.13 -9.32 5.57
CA LYS A 44 -10.91 -10.08 5.28
C LYS A 44 -10.90 -10.56 3.84
N LYS A 45 -9.71 -10.63 3.26
CA LYS A 45 -9.46 -11.15 1.92
C LYS A 45 -8.41 -12.24 2.02
N ASP A 46 -8.57 -13.32 1.26
CA ASP A 46 -7.57 -14.37 1.23
C ASP A 46 -6.25 -13.82 0.67
N GLU A 47 -5.13 -14.23 1.28
CA GLU A 47 -3.77 -13.84 0.89
C GLU A 47 -3.55 -12.32 0.76
N THR A 48 -4.34 -11.52 1.51
CA THR A 48 -4.26 -10.06 1.46
C THR A 48 -4.26 -9.48 2.87
N ILE A 49 -3.18 -8.84 3.23
CA ILE A 49 -3.06 -8.11 4.49
C ILE A 49 -3.79 -6.77 4.36
N ILE A 50 -4.81 -6.56 5.19
CA ILE A 50 -5.49 -5.27 5.29
C ILE A 50 -4.70 -4.36 6.23
N GLY A 51 -4.26 -3.21 5.73
CA GLY A 51 -3.50 -2.21 6.49
C GLY A 51 -4.36 -1.10 7.08
N GLY A 52 -3.70 -0.05 7.59
CA GLY A 52 -4.33 1.09 8.23
C GLY A 52 -5.14 1.97 7.29
N LEU A 53 -5.94 2.86 7.89
CA LEU A 53 -6.79 3.82 7.21
C LEU A 53 -6.21 5.24 7.28
N THR A 54 -6.46 6.02 6.24
CA THR A 54 -6.27 7.47 6.21
C THR A 54 -7.60 8.09 5.79
N PHE A 55 -8.05 9.11 6.53
CA PHE A 55 -9.38 9.67 6.37
C PHE A 55 -9.33 11.06 5.74
N LEU A 56 -10.18 11.26 4.73
CA LEU A 56 -10.56 12.56 4.17
C LEU A 56 -12.08 12.70 4.26
N ASP A 57 -12.60 13.92 4.12
CA ASP A 57 -14.05 14.16 4.28
C ASP A 57 -14.91 13.33 3.33
N SER A 58 -14.44 13.12 2.11
CA SER A 58 -15.18 12.37 1.09
C SER A 58 -14.56 11.01 0.75
N TYR A 59 -13.40 10.65 1.32
CA TYR A 59 -12.65 9.46 0.96
C TYR A 59 -12.07 8.76 2.19
N ILE A 60 -11.96 7.45 2.10
CA ILE A 60 -11.12 6.64 2.98
C ILE A 60 -10.06 5.96 2.12
N ILE A 61 -8.80 6.11 2.52
CA ILE A 61 -7.67 5.53 1.84
C ILE A 61 -7.11 4.44 2.75
N ARG A 62 -6.76 3.29 2.19
CA ARG A 62 -6.13 2.21 2.94
C ARG A 62 -4.95 1.59 2.18
N ALA A 63 -4.01 1.03 2.94
CA ALA A 63 -2.97 0.17 2.42
C ALA A 63 -3.46 -1.28 2.40
N GLU A 64 -3.08 -2.04 1.39
CA GLU A 64 -3.20 -3.49 1.33
C GLU A 64 -1.90 -4.11 0.83
N VAL A 65 -1.60 -5.34 1.23
CA VAL A 65 -0.50 -6.11 0.67
C VAL A 65 -1.05 -7.43 0.15
N SER A 66 -0.92 -7.67 -1.14
CA SER A 66 -1.37 -8.89 -1.81
C SER A 66 -0.25 -9.41 -2.68
N ASP A 67 0.06 -10.72 -2.60
CA ASP A 67 1.22 -11.35 -3.25
C ASP A 67 2.55 -10.63 -2.91
N ALA A 68 2.68 -10.15 -1.66
CA ALA A 68 3.77 -9.32 -1.15
C ALA A 68 3.99 -8.01 -1.94
N ILE A 69 2.98 -7.51 -2.64
CA ILE A 69 2.99 -6.22 -3.33
C ILE A 69 2.07 -5.25 -2.58
N PRO A 70 2.61 -4.18 -1.98
CA PRO A 70 1.81 -3.13 -1.36
C PRO A 70 1.01 -2.34 -2.38
N LYS A 71 -0.22 -1.97 -2.00
CA LYS A 71 -1.16 -1.18 -2.80
C LYS A 71 -1.81 -0.12 -1.94
N ILE A 72 -2.23 0.97 -2.55
CA ILE A 72 -3.07 1.98 -1.93
C ILE A 72 -4.41 1.98 -2.65
N LEU A 73 -5.47 1.81 -1.89
CA LEU A 73 -6.85 1.84 -2.36
C LEU A 73 -7.55 3.07 -1.80
N VAL A 74 -8.30 3.76 -2.63
CA VAL A 74 -9.14 4.88 -2.23
C VAL A 74 -10.61 4.51 -2.44
N ARG A 75 -11.42 4.69 -1.40
CA ARG A 75 -12.88 4.49 -1.42
C ARG A 75 -13.57 5.84 -1.31
N LYS A 76 -14.44 6.14 -2.26
CA LYS A 76 -15.34 7.29 -2.20
C LYS A 76 -16.54 6.96 -1.32
N LEU A 77 -16.82 7.80 -0.31
CA LEU A 77 -17.79 7.46 0.75
C LEU A 77 -19.27 7.52 0.30
N ASP A 78 -19.60 8.38 -0.65
CA ASP A 78 -20.98 8.53 -1.14
C ASP A 78 -21.43 7.38 -2.07
N THR A 79 -20.50 6.86 -2.88
CA THR A 79 -20.76 5.81 -3.88
C THR A 79 -20.26 4.44 -3.46
N ASN A 80 -19.39 4.36 -2.45
CA ASN A 80 -18.62 3.17 -2.09
C ASN A 80 -17.75 2.60 -3.22
N ILE A 81 -17.52 3.37 -4.30
CA ILE A 81 -16.62 2.98 -5.38
C ILE A 81 -15.19 3.01 -4.85
N GLU A 82 -14.44 1.98 -5.19
CA GLU A 82 -13.07 1.79 -4.76
C GLU A 82 -12.13 1.65 -5.95
N GLU A 83 -11.01 2.36 -5.90
CA GLU A 83 -9.99 2.37 -6.94
C GLU A 83 -8.59 2.24 -6.33
N GLU A 84 -7.66 1.67 -7.10
CA GLU A 84 -6.23 1.64 -6.74
C GLU A 84 -5.53 2.92 -7.22
N ILE A 85 -4.73 3.53 -6.34
CA ILE A 85 -3.84 4.64 -6.72
C ILE A 85 -2.57 4.06 -7.34
N ILE A 86 -2.34 4.33 -8.62
CA ILE A 86 -1.17 3.87 -9.37
C ILE A 86 -0.22 5.05 -9.59
N ILE A 87 0.88 5.08 -8.86
CA ILE A 87 1.88 6.17 -8.93
C ILE A 87 2.96 5.90 -9.95
N SER A 88 3.36 4.65 -10.13
CA SER A 88 4.45 4.25 -11.02
C SER A 88 4.02 3.17 -12.01
N LYS A 89 4.66 3.15 -13.18
CA LYS A 89 4.57 2.02 -14.11
C LYS A 89 5.23 0.78 -13.53
N GLU A 90 6.26 0.96 -12.73
CA GLU A 90 6.86 -0.08 -11.92
C GLU A 90 5.87 -0.45 -10.80
N ARG A 91 5.42 -1.69 -10.79
CA ARG A 91 4.39 -2.17 -9.85
C ARG A 91 4.98 -2.76 -8.58
N ILE A 92 6.28 -3.05 -8.58
CA ILE A 92 6.99 -3.69 -7.47
C ILE A 92 7.75 -2.61 -6.72
N GLY A 93 7.12 -2.06 -5.71
CA GLY A 93 7.69 -1.00 -4.87
C GLY A 93 6.87 -0.81 -3.61
N SER A 94 7.21 0.19 -2.83
CA SER A 94 6.62 0.51 -1.53
C SER A 94 5.90 1.86 -1.59
N PRO A 95 4.60 1.88 -1.93
CA PRO A 95 3.82 3.09 -1.84
C PRO A 95 3.44 3.39 -0.38
N GLY A 96 3.45 4.66 -0.01
CA GLY A 96 2.91 5.14 1.25
C GLY A 96 1.94 6.31 1.02
N VAL A 97 1.03 6.55 1.95
CA VAL A 97 0.10 7.68 1.89
C VAL A 97 0.14 8.48 3.17
N SER A 98 0.10 9.79 3.05
CA SER A 98 -0.05 10.72 4.16
C SER A 98 -0.86 11.95 3.76
N LEU A 99 -1.42 12.65 4.74
CA LEU A 99 -2.13 13.89 4.50
C LEU A 99 -1.14 15.01 4.13
N VAL A 100 -1.52 15.84 3.16
CA VAL A 100 -0.74 17.04 2.79
C VAL A 100 -0.72 18.03 3.96
N GLN A 101 -1.82 18.12 4.68
CA GLN A 101 -2.01 18.95 5.86
C GLN A 101 -3.04 18.33 6.81
N LYS A 102 -3.25 18.93 7.97
CA LYS A 102 -4.26 18.44 8.93
C LYS A 102 -5.72 18.65 8.47
N ASP A 103 -5.95 19.46 7.45
CA ASP A 103 -7.28 19.65 6.88
C ASP A 103 -7.65 18.42 6.04
N THR A 104 -8.78 17.82 6.37
CA THR A 104 -9.32 16.61 5.70
C THR A 104 -10.31 16.95 4.59
N ASN A 105 -10.73 18.25 4.49
CA ASN A 105 -11.57 18.74 3.40
C ASN A 105 -10.73 19.04 2.15
N THR A 106 -10.12 18.01 1.62
CA THR A 106 -9.24 18.06 0.45
C THR A 106 -9.36 16.79 -0.38
N THR A 107 -8.97 16.87 -1.64
CA THR A 107 -8.80 15.71 -2.53
C THR A 107 -7.33 15.35 -2.71
N LYS A 108 -6.42 16.10 -2.07
CA LYS A 108 -4.98 15.95 -2.25
C LYS A 108 -4.34 15.20 -1.10
N VAL A 109 -3.46 14.27 -1.46
CA VAL A 109 -2.65 13.50 -0.53
C VAL A 109 -1.20 13.45 -1.00
N TRP A 110 -0.28 13.24 -0.07
CA TRP A 110 1.07 12.87 -0.42
C TRP A 110 1.17 11.37 -0.58
N ILE A 111 1.73 10.96 -1.71
CA ILE A 111 2.08 9.58 -1.98
C ILE A 111 3.59 9.46 -2.05
N SER A 112 4.17 8.71 -1.14
CA SER A 112 5.57 8.27 -1.26
C SER A 112 5.66 7.05 -2.17
N TRP A 113 6.76 6.92 -2.86
CA TRP A 113 7.05 5.77 -3.71
C TRP A 113 8.55 5.51 -3.73
N GLU A 114 8.94 4.27 -3.53
CA GLU A 114 10.31 3.78 -3.72
C GLU A 114 10.29 2.32 -4.19
N SER A 115 11.39 1.88 -4.79
CA SER A 115 11.61 0.48 -5.12
C SER A 115 13.07 0.11 -4.92
N LEU A 116 13.43 -1.14 -5.16
CA LEU A 116 14.83 -1.58 -5.11
C LEU A 116 15.71 -0.89 -6.17
N ALA A 117 15.11 -0.31 -7.21
CA ALA A 117 15.82 0.38 -8.29
C ALA A 117 15.51 1.89 -8.35
N THR A 118 14.46 2.36 -7.68
CA THR A 118 14.00 3.75 -7.75
C THR A 118 14.14 4.43 -6.40
N PRO A 119 14.95 5.49 -6.28
CA PRO A 119 15.06 6.29 -5.04
C PRO A 119 13.72 6.84 -4.59
N GLY A 120 13.63 7.13 -3.29
CA GLY A 120 12.41 7.63 -2.67
C GLY A 120 11.90 8.93 -3.33
N LYS A 121 10.62 8.94 -3.70
CA LYS A 121 9.91 10.08 -4.29
C LYS A 121 8.66 10.38 -3.51
N ILE A 122 8.31 11.65 -3.41
CA ILE A 122 7.06 12.11 -2.82
C ILE A 122 6.29 12.90 -3.88
N TYR A 123 5.06 12.51 -4.10
CA TYR A 123 4.14 13.18 -5.02
C TYR A 123 2.97 13.79 -4.25
N GLU A 124 2.56 15.01 -4.61
CA GLU A 124 1.22 15.49 -4.34
C GLU A 124 0.31 14.87 -5.40
N TYR A 125 -0.69 14.10 -4.95
CA TYR A 125 -1.64 13.40 -5.81
C TYR A 125 -3.05 13.89 -5.54
N ASP A 126 -3.77 14.27 -6.58
CA ASP A 126 -5.18 14.63 -6.50
C ASP A 126 -6.04 13.42 -6.87
N ILE A 127 -6.89 12.98 -5.92
CA ILE A 127 -7.75 11.79 -6.05
C ILE A 127 -8.77 11.97 -7.18
N VAL A 128 -9.25 13.18 -7.43
CA VAL A 128 -10.31 13.47 -8.41
C VAL A 128 -9.73 13.58 -9.82
N SER A 129 -8.75 14.46 -10.03
CA SER A 129 -8.14 14.67 -11.34
C SER A 129 -7.16 13.59 -11.74
N LYS A 130 -6.69 12.76 -10.78
CA LYS A 130 -5.63 11.76 -10.94
C LYS A 130 -4.27 12.38 -11.29
N GLU A 131 -4.14 13.68 -11.19
CA GLU A 131 -2.88 14.39 -11.44
C GLU A 131 -1.90 14.15 -10.30
N LYS A 132 -0.64 14.04 -10.65
CA LYS A 132 0.45 13.94 -9.69
C LYS A 132 1.54 14.94 -10.00
N LYS A 133 2.02 15.60 -8.96
CA LYS A 133 3.14 16.53 -9.00
C LYS A 133 4.27 16.01 -8.11
N LEU A 134 5.47 15.85 -8.66
CA LEU A 134 6.65 15.51 -7.87
C LEU A 134 6.97 16.68 -6.91
N VAL A 135 7.01 16.38 -5.62
CA VAL A 135 7.32 17.34 -4.54
C VAL A 135 8.75 17.19 -4.07
N LYS A 136 9.20 15.94 -3.94
CA LYS A 136 10.54 15.62 -3.47
C LYS A 136 11.02 14.32 -4.12
N GLU A 137 12.32 14.29 -4.41
CA GLU A 137 13.05 13.09 -4.82
C GLU A 137 14.33 12.99 -3.98
N GLU A 138 14.66 11.78 -3.56
CA GLU A 138 15.91 11.52 -2.87
C GLU A 138 17.09 11.64 -3.83
N GLU A 139 18.05 12.48 -3.47
CA GLU A 139 19.28 12.65 -4.25
C GLU A 139 20.29 11.54 -3.91
N ILE A 140 20.87 10.95 -4.94
CA ILE A 140 21.98 9.99 -4.81
C ILE A 140 23.28 10.69 -5.25
N PRO A 141 24.11 11.18 -4.33
CA PRO A 141 25.28 12.00 -4.64
C PRO A 141 26.28 11.33 -5.59
N SER A 142 26.39 9.99 -5.53
CA SER A 142 27.26 9.20 -6.43
C SER A 142 26.70 9.04 -7.85
N GLY A 143 25.49 9.55 -8.09
CA GLY A 143 24.74 9.32 -9.30
C GLY A 143 24.01 7.97 -9.29
N HIS A 144 22.79 7.96 -9.84
CA HIS A 144 21.99 6.75 -10.01
C HIS A 144 21.09 6.91 -11.23
N ASN A 145 20.93 5.84 -12.00
CA ASN A 145 19.99 5.78 -13.10
C ASN A 145 19.14 4.52 -12.98
N SER A 146 17.90 4.70 -12.51
CA SER A 146 16.91 3.62 -12.33
C SER A 146 16.63 2.87 -13.63
N ASP A 147 16.76 3.54 -14.80
CA ASP A 147 16.49 2.93 -16.10
C ASP A 147 17.47 1.83 -16.49
N LEU A 148 18.61 1.73 -15.81
CA LEU A 148 19.58 0.65 -16.00
C LEU A 148 19.18 -0.66 -15.29
N TYR A 149 18.20 -0.60 -14.40
CA TYR A 149 17.81 -1.73 -13.57
C TYR A 149 16.43 -2.28 -13.95
N LEU A 150 16.22 -3.52 -13.57
CA LEU A 150 14.94 -4.21 -13.66
C LEU A 150 14.62 -4.79 -12.30
N VAL A 151 13.39 -4.53 -11.84
CA VAL A 151 12.82 -5.16 -10.64
C VAL A 151 11.77 -6.14 -11.10
N GLU A 152 11.94 -7.40 -10.73
CA GLU A 152 11.09 -8.51 -11.17
C GLU A 152 10.54 -9.27 -9.97
N ARG A 153 9.34 -9.82 -10.11
CA ARG A 153 8.74 -10.76 -9.17
C ARG A 153 8.79 -12.15 -9.76
N VAL A 154 9.50 -13.03 -9.09
CA VAL A 154 9.52 -14.47 -9.40
C VAL A 154 8.92 -15.25 -8.24
N LYS A 155 8.53 -16.50 -8.48
CA LYS A 155 8.02 -17.38 -7.44
C LYS A 155 8.87 -18.66 -7.41
N ALA A 156 9.31 -19.02 -6.21
CA ALA A 156 10.01 -20.29 -5.97
C ALA A 156 9.13 -21.21 -5.14
N LYS A 157 9.18 -22.49 -5.45
CA LYS A 157 8.45 -23.52 -4.70
C LYS A 157 9.22 -23.87 -3.44
N SER A 158 8.56 -23.72 -2.28
CA SER A 158 9.08 -24.14 -0.97
C SER A 158 9.00 -25.68 -0.81
N HIS A 159 9.69 -26.21 0.21
CA HIS A 159 9.68 -27.64 0.55
C HIS A 159 8.27 -28.17 0.91
N ASP A 160 7.38 -27.31 1.41
CA ASP A 160 5.98 -27.63 1.72
C ASP A 160 5.04 -27.46 0.52
N GLY A 161 5.60 -27.14 -0.67
CA GLY A 161 4.86 -26.96 -1.91
C GLY A 161 4.28 -25.58 -2.15
N ARG A 162 4.38 -24.64 -1.19
CA ARG A 162 3.91 -23.27 -1.35
C ARG A 162 4.81 -22.47 -2.29
N MET A 163 4.21 -21.55 -3.04
CA MET A 163 4.94 -20.63 -3.91
C MET A 163 5.34 -19.38 -3.12
N ILE A 164 6.63 -19.19 -2.95
CA ILE A 164 7.20 -18.05 -2.23
C ILE A 164 7.53 -16.94 -3.23
N PRO A 165 6.95 -15.73 -3.09
CA PRO A 165 7.29 -14.60 -3.93
C PRO A 165 8.69 -14.07 -3.58
N ILE A 166 9.52 -13.85 -4.60
CA ILE A 166 10.87 -13.31 -4.47
C ILE A 166 10.97 -12.08 -5.35
N THR A 167 11.44 -10.96 -4.79
CA THR A 167 11.77 -9.77 -5.57
C THR A 167 13.24 -9.82 -5.95
N LEU A 168 13.51 -9.71 -7.25
CA LEU A 168 14.85 -9.61 -7.80
C LEU A 168 15.09 -8.19 -8.33
N VAL A 169 16.29 -7.66 -8.08
CA VAL A 169 16.79 -6.47 -8.77
C VAL A 169 18.08 -6.82 -9.48
N ARG A 170 18.19 -6.41 -10.73
CA ARG A 170 19.40 -6.61 -11.55
C ARG A 170 19.56 -5.48 -12.56
N LYS A 171 20.78 -5.30 -13.06
CA LYS A 171 20.95 -4.51 -14.28
C LYS A 171 20.32 -5.22 -15.47
N LYS A 172 19.80 -4.46 -16.43
CA LYS A 172 19.14 -5.04 -17.61
C LYS A 172 20.06 -5.89 -18.47
N ASP A 173 21.37 -5.59 -18.44
CA ASP A 173 22.42 -6.32 -19.18
C ASP A 173 23.06 -7.48 -18.38
N THR A 174 22.55 -7.77 -17.16
CA THR A 174 23.05 -8.90 -16.36
C THR A 174 22.79 -10.23 -17.06
N PRO A 175 23.84 -11.06 -17.31
CA PRO A 175 23.64 -12.40 -17.87
C PRO A 175 22.77 -13.29 -16.99
N LEU A 176 21.90 -14.08 -17.62
CA LEU A 176 20.99 -15.03 -16.95
C LEU A 176 21.43 -16.50 -17.12
N ASP A 177 22.70 -16.71 -17.40
CA ASP A 177 23.31 -18.03 -17.65
C ASP A 177 23.93 -18.68 -16.39
N GLY A 178 23.74 -18.06 -15.23
CA GLY A 178 24.27 -18.54 -13.96
C GLY A 178 25.69 -18.05 -13.66
N SER A 179 26.32 -17.25 -14.53
CA SER A 179 27.66 -16.69 -14.30
C SER A 179 27.70 -15.48 -13.36
N SER A 180 26.55 -14.80 -13.19
CA SER A 180 26.44 -13.61 -12.37
C SER A 180 26.41 -13.94 -10.88
N LYS A 181 27.08 -13.09 -10.06
CA LYS A 181 27.01 -13.20 -8.61
C LYS A 181 25.64 -12.79 -8.11
N LEU A 182 25.10 -13.52 -7.14
CA LEU A 182 23.84 -13.23 -6.45
C LEU A 182 24.13 -12.87 -4.98
N LEU A 183 23.48 -11.83 -4.51
CA LEU A 183 23.37 -11.48 -3.08
C LEU A 183 21.95 -11.82 -2.63
N LEU A 184 21.83 -12.59 -1.54
CA LEU A 184 20.57 -12.93 -0.87
C LEU A 184 20.43 -12.14 0.43
#